data_86b1ed40c8beaf089cf7bbc32144b4a8
#
_entry.id   86b1ed40c8beaf089cf7bbc32144b4a8
#
_cell.length_a   1.000
_cell.length_b   1.000
_cell.length_c   1.000
_cell.angle_alpha   90.00
_cell.angle_beta   90.00
_cell.angle_gamma   90.00
#
_symmetry.space_group_name_H-M   'P 1'
#
loop_
_entity.id
_entity.type
_entity.pdbx_description
1 polymer ?
#
loop_
_entity_poly.entity_id
_entity_poly.type
_entity_poly.pdbx_seq_one_letter_code
_entity_poly.pdbx_strand_id
1 'polypeptide(L)'
;MWILFAVGSSFFAGITVILAKCGIQKTDSDVATAVRTIVVLLFSWLMVLVTGTFSGIHNISRETLLFLVLSGLATGASWLCYFHALQKGDVNKVVPIDKSSTILTIFLALIFLHEGLTWAKLGCVCLIAIGTYMMISRKKVIEDTKKKDSSWFIYAVLSAVFASLTAILGKVGISGIDSNLGTAIRTTVVLLMAWLMVFVQGKQKEVKEIEKKELLFIGLSGIATGASWLCYYRALQEGPASVVVPIDKLSILVTIAFSWIVFHEKLTRKSAVGVVLITVGTVLMTMA
;
A
#
# COMPACT_ATOMS: atom_id res chain seq x y z
N MET A 1 2.50 6.39 21.28
CA MET A 1 2.88 5.04 20.81
C MET A 1 2.64 4.85 19.32
N TRP A 2 1.57 5.38 18.75
CA TRP A 2 1.21 5.18 17.33
C TRP A 2 2.31 5.58 16.32
N ILE A 3 3.13 6.60 16.60
CA ILE A 3 4.26 6.99 15.73
C ILE A 3 5.27 5.86 15.56
N LEU A 4 5.57 5.12 16.64
CA LEU A 4 6.48 3.97 16.56
C LEU A 4 5.92 2.86 15.65
N PHE A 5 4.61 2.62 15.73
CA PHE A 5 3.95 1.67 14.84
C PHE A 5 3.94 2.19 13.38
N ALA A 6 3.71 3.48 13.14
CA ALA A 6 3.77 4.06 11.81
C ALA A 6 5.19 3.95 11.19
N VAL A 7 6.24 4.22 11.98
CA VAL A 7 7.64 4.04 11.56
C VAL A 7 7.97 2.56 11.34
N GLY A 8 7.50 1.67 12.21
CA GLY A 8 7.63 0.23 12.06
C GLY A 8 6.96 -0.28 10.78
N SER A 9 5.75 0.21 10.48
CA SER A 9 5.07 -0.07 9.21
C SER A 9 5.92 0.34 8.02
N SER A 10 6.40 1.57 8.02
CA SER A 10 7.27 2.13 6.98
C SER A 10 8.54 1.28 6.77
N PHE A 11 9.19 0.86 7.85
CA PHE A 11 10.39 0.02 7.80
C PHE A 11 10.10 -1.34 7.15
N PHE A 12 9.10 -2.07 7.63
CA PHE A 12 8.73 -3.37 7.08
C PHE A 12 8.19 -3.26 5.65
N ALA A 13 7.46 -2.19 5.31
CA ALA A 13 7.02 -1.94 3.95
C ALA A 13 8.22 -1.76 2.98
N GLY A 14 9.27 -1.06 3.42
CA GLY A 14 10.49 -0.91 2.63
C GLY A 14 11.22 -2.25 2.40
N ILE A 15 11.33 -3.08 3.44
CA ILE A 15 11.89 -4.44 3.34
C ILE A 15 11.04 -5.30 2.38
N THR A 16 9.71 -5.21 2.48
CA THR A 16 8.79 -5.93 1.58
C THR A 16 9.12 -5.69 0.11
N VAL A 17 9.35 -4.43 -0.27
CA VAL A 17 9.64 -4.06 -1.66
C VAL A 17 10.92 -4.72 -2.16
N ILE A 18 11.98 -4.76 -1.36
CA ILE A 18 13.25 -5.36 -1.72
C ILE A 18 13.13 -6.88 -1.85
N LEU A 19 12.51 -7.54 -0.85
CA LEU A 19 12.29 -8.98 -0.90
C LEU A 19 11.37 -9.37 -2.06
N ALA A 20 10.31 -8.60 -2.33
CA ALA A 20 9.45 -8.82 -3.48
C ALA A 20 10.22 -8.69 -4.80
N LYS A 21 11.09 -7.69 -4.94
CA LYS A 21 11.95 -7.52 -6.13
C LYS A 21 12.87 -8.73 -6.36
N CYS A 22 13.35 -9.36 -5.29
CA CYS A 22 14.13 -10.59 -5.38
C CYS A 22 13.27 -11.82 -5.76
N GLY A 23 12.00 -11.84 -5.35
CA GLY A 23 11.06 -12.95 -5.57
C GLY A 23 10.28 -12.89 -6.89
N ILE A 24 10.33 -11.78 -7.62
CA ILE A 24 9.57 -11.59 -8.88
C ILE A 24 10.47 -11.41 -10.11
N GLN A 25 11.61 -12.09 -10.16
CA GLN A 25 12.50 -11.99 -11.33
C GLN A 25 11.93 -12.65 -12.57
N LYS A 26 11.31 -13.82 -12.40
CA LYS A 26 10.66 -14.62 -13.43
C LYS A 26 9.17 -14.81 -13.19
N THR A 27 8.76 -14.86 -11.91
CA THR A 27 7.36 -15.03 -11.50
C THR A 27 6.54 -13.77 -11.83
N ASP A 28 5.35 -13.98 -12.41
CA ASP A 28 4.39 -12.89 -12.62
C ASP A 28 4.04 -12.17 -11.29
N SER A 29 3.93 -10.85 -11.34
CA SER A 29 3.75 -10.04 -10.13
C SER A 29 2.40 -10.26 -9.44
N ASP A 30 1.34 -10.59 -10.21
CA ASP A 30 0.00 -10.82 -9.68
C ASP A 30 -0.05 -12.17 -8.95
N VAL A 31 0.57 -13.19 -9.56
CA VAL A 31 0.74 -14.52 -8.96
C VAL A 31 1.58 -14.42 -7.68
N ALA A 32 2.72 -13.74 -7.73
CA ALA A 32 3.57 -13.50 -6.55
C ALA A 32 2.80 -12.74 -5.45
N THR A 33 1.96 -11.77 -5.81
CA THR A 33 1.13 -11.01 -4.85
C THR A 33 0.07 -11.90 -4.22
N ALA A 34 -0.61 -12.76 -4.99
CA ALA A 34 -1.60 -13.69 -4.44
C ALA A 34 -0.96 -14.71 -3.48
N VAL A 35 0.17 -15.31 -3.85
CA VAL A 35 0.92 -16.23 -3.00
C VAL A 35 1.42 -15.54 -1.73
N ARG A 36 1.99 -14.34 -1.86
CA ARG A 36 2.43 -13.52 -0.72
C ARG A 36 1.29 -13.23 0.25
N THR A 37 0.09 -12.95 -0.28
CA THR A 37 -1.08 -12.62 0.55
C THR A 37 -1.55 -13.80 1.40
N ILE A 38 -1.31 -15.05 0.97
CA ILE A 38 -1.52 -16.24 1.84
C ILE A 38 -0.64 -16.14 3.08
N VAL A 39 0.65 -15.83 2.91
CA VAL A 39 1.60 -15.70 4.03
C VAL A 39 1.19 -14.54 4.93
N VAL A 40 0.77 -13.41 4.36
CA VAL A 40 0.26 -12.25 5.13
C VAL A 40 -0.94 -12.66 5.98
N LEU A 41 -1.88 -13.43 5.41
CA LEU A 41 -3.06 -13.90 6.12
C LEU A 41 -2.70 -14.83 7.28
N LEU A 42 -1.86 -15.83 7.01
CA LEU A 42 -1.41 -16.78 8.04
C LEU A 42 -0.69 -16.05 9.18
N PHE A 43 0.19 -15.11 8.85
CA PHE A 43 0.90 -14.30 9.84
C PHE A 43 -0.07 -13.41 10.65
N SER A 44 -1.06 -12.79 10.01
CA SER A 44 -2.06 -11.95 10.68
C SER A 44 -2.91 -12.76 11.67
N TRP A 45 -3.38 -13.94 11.27
CA TRP A 45 -4.14 -14.82 12.18
C TRP A 45 -3.26 -15.41 13.29
N LEU A 46 -2.00 -15.74 13.01
CA LEU A 46 -1.05 -16.13 14.03
C LEU A 46 -0.90 -15.04 15.11
N MET A 47 -0.80 -13.78 14.70
CA MET A 47 -0.72 -12.67 15.66
C MET A 47 -2.00 -12.50 16.47
N VAL A 48 -3.17 -12.71 15.89
CA VAL A 48 -4.46 -12.72 16.62
C VAL A 48 -4.45 -13.81 17.72
N LEU A 49 -3.91 -14.98 17.41
CA LEU A 49 -3.79 -16.09 18.39
C LEU A 49 -2.77 -15.75 19.48
N VAL A 50 -1.59 -15.24 19.11
CA VAL A 50 -0.51 -14.90 20.06
C VAL A 50 -0.93 -13.77 21.00
N THR A 51 -1.66 -12.78 20.49
CA THR A 51 -2.16 -11.65 21.31
C THR A 51 -3.43 -11.98 22.09
N GLY A 52 -4.02 -13.17 21.90
CA GLY A 52 -5.23 -13.59 22.59
C GLY A 52 -6.50 -12.83 22.19
N THR A 53 -6.46 -12.07 21.08
CA THR A 53 -7.57 -11.21 20.64
C THR A 53 -8.67 -11.94 19.87
N PHE A 54 -8.52 -13.27 19.71
CA PHE A 54 -9.47 -14.12 18.98
C PHE A 54 -10.88 -14.10 19.58
N SER A 55 -11.00 -14.00 20.91
CA SER A 55 -12.31 -13.91 21.60
C SER A 55 -13.14 -12.70 21.18
N GLY A 56 -12.49 -11.63 20.71
CA GLY A 56 -13.14 -10.43 20.20
C GLY A 56 -14.00 -10.67 18.94
N ILE A 57 -13.84 -11.81 18.25
CA ILE A 57 -14.60 -12.13 17.03
C ILE A 57 -16.12 -12.18 17.25
N HIS A 58 -16.56 -12.62 18.44
CA HIS A 58 -17.97 -12.70 18.79
C HIS A 58 -18.63 -11.33 19.07
N ASN A 59 -17.81 -10.31 19.34
CA ASN A 59 -18.26 -8.97 19.71
C ASN A 59 -18.19 -7.97 18.55
N ILE A 60 -17.87 -8.45 17.33
CA ILE A 60 -17.75 -7.58 16.16
C ILE A 60 -19.14 -7.10 15.73
N SER A 61 -19.34 -5.77 15.69
CA SER A 61 -20.56 -5.19 15.16
C SER A 61 -20.68 -5.43 13.64
N ARG A 62 -21.91 -5.50 13.15
CA ARG A 62 -22.17 -5.60 11.70
C ARG A 62 -21.57 -4.44 10.92
N GLU A 63 -21.57 -3.27 11.51
CA GLU A 63 -21.01 -2.05 10.92
C GLU A 63 -19.47 -2.16 10.79
N THR A 64 -18.78 -2.54 11.86
CA THR A 64 -17.34 -2.83 11.86
C THR A 64 -16.97 -3.84 10.77
N LEU A 65 -17.68 -4.98 10.71
CA LEU A 65 -17.43 -6.00 9.71
C LEU A 65 -17.64 -5.45 8.29
N LEU A 66 -18.70 -4.68 8.07
CA LEU A 66 -18.96 -4.04 6.78
C LEU A 66 -17.80 -3.14 6.32
N PHE A 67 -17.30 -2.26 7.20
CA PHE A 67 -16.19 -1.37 6.89
C PHE A 67 -14.89 -2.14 6.61
N LEU A 68 -14.60 -3.21 7.33
CA LEU A 68 -13.43 -4.06 7.09
C LEU A 68 -13.52 -4.78 5.75
N VAL A 69 -14.69 -5.32 5.41
CA VAL A 69 -14.94 -5.96 4.12
C VAL A 69 -14.82 -4.94 2.99
N LEU A 70 -15.45 -3.78 3.11
CA LEU A 70 -15.35 -2.70 2.12
C LEU A 70 -13.90 -2.22 1.94
N SER A 71 -13.12 -2.12 3.02
CA SER A 71 -11.68 -1.79 2.94
C SER A 71 -10.88 -2.85 2.19
N GLY A 72 -11.16 -4.13 2.42
CA GLY A 72 -10.53 -5.24 1.69
C GLY A 72 -10.91 -5.24 0.20
N LEU A 73 -12.20 -5.05 -0.11
CA LEU A 73 -12.71 -4.93 -1.49
C LEU A 73 -12.10 -3.71 -2.20
N ALA A 74 -12.01 -2.57 -1.52
CA ALA A 74 -11.38 -1.36 -2.06
C ALA A 74 -9.90 -1.62 -2.41
N THR A 75 -9.16 -2.37 -1.59
CA THR A 75 -7.78 -2.77 -1.91
C THR A 75 -7.73 -3.58 -3.21
N GLY A 76 -8.55 -4.60 -3.34
CA GLY A 76 -8.61 -5.43 -4.55
C GLY A 76 -9.04 -4.64 -5.78
N ALA A 77 -10.06 -3.80 -5.64
CA ALA A 77 -10.53 -2.91 -6.72
C ALA A 77 -9.43 -1.92 -7.17
N SER A 78 -8.67 -1.36 -6.20
CA SER A 78 -7.52 -0.52 -6.51
C SER A 78 -6.49 -1.27 -7.37
N TRP A 79 -6.12 -2.49 -6.98
CA TRP A 79 -5.17 -3.31 -7.74
C TRP A 79 -5.66 -3.63 -9.15
N LEU A 80 -6.92 -4.08 -9.27
CA LEU A 80 -7.53 -4.36 -10.58
C LEU A 80 -7.50 -3.13 -11.50
N CYS A 81 -7.90 -1.98 -10.98
CA CYS A 81 -7.88 -0.73 -11.74
C CYS A 81 -6.45 -0.31 -12.11
N TYR A 82 -5.49 -0.43 -11.19
CA TYR A 82 -4.09 -0.09 -11.40
C TYR A 82 -3.46 -0.92 -12.52
N PHE A 83 -3.59 -2.25 -12.45
CA PHE A 83 -3.03 -3.13 -13.47
C PHE A 83 -3.71 -2.94 -14.83
N HIS A 84 -5.03 -2.72 -14.85
CA HIS A 84 -5.73 -2.42 -16.10
C HIS A 84 -5.28 -1.09 -16.72
N ALA A 85 -5.04 -0.07 -15.88
CA ALA A 85 -4.48 1.20 -16.33
C ALA A 85 -3.07 1.02 -16.90
N LEU A 86 -2.22 0.18 -16.28
CA LEU A 86 -0.87 -0.12 -16.76
C LEU A 86 -0.85 -0.87 -18.10
N GLN A 87 -1.83 -1.76 -18.34
CA GLN A 87 -1.94 -2.49 -19.59
C GLN A 87 -2.30 -1.58 -20.78
N LYS A 88 -3.10 -0.52 -20.53
CA LYS A 88 -3.62 0.37 -21.58
C LYS A 88 -2.89 1.71 -21.67
N GLY A 89 -2.20 2.11 -20.61
CA GLY A 89 -1.56 3.41 -20.47
C GLY A 89 -0.06 3.37 -20.33
N ASP A 90 0.56 4.53 -20.44
CA ASP A 90 1.97 4.73 -20.16
C ASP A 90 2.22 4.70 -18.64
N VAL A 91 3.13 3.84 -18.19
CA VAL A 91 3.54 3.71 -16.78
C VAL A 91 3.90 5.06 -16.17
N ASN A 92 4.60 5.94 -16.93
CA ASN A 92 5.00 7.26 -16.45
C ASN A 92 3.82 8.21 -16.21
N LYS A 93 2.62 7.87 -16.71
CA LYS A 93 1.38 8.64 -16.50
C LYS A 93 0.49 7.99 -15.45
N VAL A 94 0.40 6.65 -15.45
CA VAL A 94 -0.42 5.89 -14.51
C VAL A 94 0.11 5.97 -13.09
N VAL A 95 1.43 5.75 -12.89
CA VAL A 95 2.04 5.74 -11.56
C VAL A 95 1.87 7.06 -10.79
N PRO A 96 2.06 8.26 -11.39
CA PRO A 96 1.77 9.53 -10.70
C PRO A 96 0.35 9.62 -10.18
N ILE A 97 -0.62 9.21 -10.99
CA ILE A 97 -2.03 9.28 -10.63
C ILE A 97 -2.32 8.33 -9.46
N ASP A 98 -1.82 7.10 -9.51
CA ASP A 98 -1.96 6.15 -8.41
C ASP A 98 -1.33 6.68 -7.11
N LYS A 99 -0.12 7.27 -7.19
CA LYS A 99 0.56 7.85 -6.02
C LYS A 99 -0.16 9.07 -5.44
N SER A 100 -1.00 9.75 -6.21
CA SER A 100 -1.87 10.83 -5.70
C SER A 100 -2.90 10.33 -4.68
N SER A 101 -3.11 9.02 -4.58
CA SER A 101 -3.96 8.40 -3.55
C SER A 101 -3.57 8.83 -2.13
N THR A 102 -2.28 9.06 -1.86
CA THR A 102 -1.82 9.57 -0.56
C THR A 102 -2.43 10.94 -0.25
N ILE A 103 -2.40 11.85 -1.22
CA ILE A 103 -2.96 13.19 -1.10
C ILE A 103 -4.48 13.09 -0.90
N LEU A 104 -5.13 12.26 -1.72
CA LEU A 104 -6.56 12.03 -1.61
C LEU A 104 -6.94 11.43 -0.25
N THR A 105 -6.15 10.49 0.29
CA THR A 105 -6.37 9.94 1.64
C THR A 105 -6.30 11.02 2.71
N ILE A 106 -5.33 11.94 2.62
CA ILE A 106 -5.22 13.04 3.57
C ILE A 106 -6.48 13.93 3.51
N PHE A 107 -6.93 14.31 2.30
CA PHE A 107 -8.15 15.10 2.14
C PHE A 107 -9.40 14.36 2.67
N LEU A 108 -9.53 13.07 2.37
CA LEU A 108 -10.65 12.27 2.89
C LEU A 108 -10.59 12.14 4.42
N ALA A 109 -9.40 12.00 5.02
CA ALA A 109 -9.25 11.98 6.47
C ALA A 109 -9.67 13.31 7.13
N LEU A 110 -9.27 14.43 6.52
CA LEU A 110 -9.67 15.75 7.00
C LEU A 110 -11.18 15.97 6.94
N ILE A 111 -11.85 15.47 5.90
CA ILE A 111 -13.30 15.66 5.67
C ILE A 111 -14.10 14.63 6.48
N PHE A 112 -13.84 13.34 6.33
CA PHE A 112 -14.68 12.27 6.88
C PHE A 112 -14.32 11.88 8.31
N LEU A 113 -13.05 12.05 8.71
CA LEU A 113 -12.58 11.75 10.07
C LEU A 113 -12.50 13.01 10.95
N HIS A 114 -12.89 14.16 10.38
CA HIS A 114 -12.85 15.47 11.07
C HIS A 114 -11.47 15.78 11.68
N GLU A 115 -10.39 15.34 11.03
CA GLU A 115 -9.02 15.63 11.44
C GLU A 115 -8.70 17.08 11.04
N GLY A 116 -8.77 18.03 11.96
CA GLY A 116 -8.67 19.47 11.71
C GLY A 116 -7.70 19.90 10.59
N LEU A 117 -8.19 20.71 9.66
CA LEU A 117 -7.39 21.29 8.58
C LEU A 117 -6.70 22.57 9.04
N THR A 118 -5.37 22.60 9.01
CA THR A 118 -4.57 23.81 9.26
C THR A 118 -3.83 24.22 7.98
N TRP A 119 -3.49 25.50 7.88
CA TRP A 119 -2.65 26.00 6.77
C TRP A 119 -1.28 25.30 6.71
N ALA A 120 -0.74 24.92 7.87
CA ALA A 120 0.48 24.14 7.97
C ALA A 120 0.33 22.76 7.33
N LYS A 121 -0.77 22.02 7.60
CA LYS A 121 -1.07 20.73 6.97
C LYS A 121 -1.20 20.86 5.46
N LEU A 122 -1.84 21.92 4.98
CA LEU A 122 -1.96 22.15 3.53
C LEU A 122 -0.59 22.36 2.87
N GLY A 123 0.32 23.11 3.51
CA GLY A 123 1.70 23.25 3.06
C GLY A 123 2.46 21.92 3.02
N CYS A 124 2.28 21.08 4.06
CA CYS A 124 2.87 19.73 4.10
C CYS A 124 2.36 18.84 2.95
N VAL A 125 1.06 18.88 2.67
CA VAL A 125 0.46 18.13 1.54
C VAL A 125 1.06 18.58 0.22
N CYS A 126 1.26 19.87 0.00
CA CYS A 126 1.92 20.40 -1.19
C CYS A 126 3.36 19.89 -1.32
N LEU A 127 4.14 19.88 -0.24
CA LEU A 127 5.51 19.34 -0.23
C LEU A 127 5.54 17.85 -0.61
N ILE A 128 4.66 17.05 0.00
CA ILE A 128 4.53 15.62 -0.29
C ILE A 128 4.11 15.41 -1.76
N ALA A 129 3.18 16.21 -2.28
CA ALA A 129 2.71 16.12 -3.66
C ALA A 129 3.83 16.42 -4.66
N ILE A 130 4.56 17.52 -4.46
CA ILE A 130 5.67 17.92 -5.32
C ILE A 130 6.79 16.88 -5.24
N GLY A 131 7.14 16.41 -4.03
CA GLY A 131 8.15 15.40 -3.82
C GLY A 131 7.79 14.08 -4.51
N THR A 132 6.55 13.62 -4.38
CA THR A 132 6.05 12.42 -5.06
C THR A 132 6.14 12.57 -6.57
N TYR A 133 5.72 13.70 -7.12
CA TYR A 133 5.81 13.98 -8.55
C TYR A 133 7.26 13.99 -9.05
N MET A 134 8.19 14.56 -8.28
CA MET A 134 9.61 14.59 -8.63
C MET A 134 10.27 13.21 -8.63
N MET A 135 9.79 12.28 -7.81
CA MET A 135 10.32 10.91 -7.75
C MET A 135 9.94 10.06 -8.96
N ILE A 136 8.85 10.41 -9.66
CA ILE A 136 8.42 9.67 -10.82
C ILE A 136 9.41 9.91 -11.94
N SER A 137 10.21 8.88 -12.24
CA SER A 137 11.22 8.95 -13.29
C SER A 137 10.56 8.90 -14.66
N ARG A 138 10.78 9.95 -15.46
CA ARG A 138 10.40 9.93 -16.89
C ARG A 138 11.46 9.12 -17.66
N LYS A 139 11.31 7.80 -17.73
CA LYS A 139 11.98 7.05 -18.82
C LYS A 139 11.37 7.54 -20.13
N LYS A 140 12.21 8.00 -21.07
CA LYS A 140 11.78 8.28 -22.44
C LYS A 140 11.27 6.96 -23.03
N VAL A 141 9.97 6.82 -23.12
CA VAL A 141 9.35 5.76 -23.92
C VAL A 141 9.31 6.28 -25.36
N ILE A 142 9.89 5.52 -26.27
CA ILE A 142 9.73 5.69 -27.71
C ILE A 142 8.22 5.65 -27.96
N GLU A 143 7.69 6.73 -28.52
CA GLU A 143 6.25 6.86 -28.82
C GLU A 143 5.87 5.83 -29.88
N ASP A 144 5.24 4.74 -29.44
CA ASP A 144 4.54 3.84 -30.32
C ASP A 144 3.17 4.44 -30.61
N THR A 145 2.95 4.86 -31.86
CA THR A 145 1.78 5.59 -32.35
C THR A 145 0.55 4.69 -32.51
N LYS A 146 0.17 3.93 -31.50
CA LYS A 146 -1.13 3.25 -31.45
C LYS A 146 -2.19 4.16 -30.86
N LYS A 147 -3.38 4.21 -31.48
CA LYS A 147 -4.56 4.95 -31.01
C LYS A 147 -4.72 4.82 -29.50
N LYS A 148 -4.53 5.94 -28.80
CA LYS A 148 -4.66 6.02 -27.33
C LYS A 148 -6.12 5.80 -26.95
N ASP A 149 -6.42 4.62 -26.42
CA ASP A 149 -7.66 4.39 -25.68
C ASP A 149 -7.59 5.24 -24.39
N SER A 150 -8.40 6.28 -24.27
CA SER A 150 -8.41 7.20 -23.11
C SER A 150 -8.88 6.51 -21.82
N SER A 151 -9.31 5.26 -21.86
CA SER A 151 -9.83 4.53 -20.72
C SER A 151 -8.78 4.31 -19.62
N TRP A 152 -7.47 4.26 -19.96
CA TRP A 152 -6.42 4.10 -18.95
C TRP A 152 -6.46 5.18 -17.86
N PHE A 153 -6.83 6.43 -18.23
CA PHE A 153 -6.90 7.54 -17.27
C PHE A 153 -7.99 7.32 -16.22
N ILE A 154 -9.17 6.86 -16.67
CA ILE A 154 -10.29 6.56 -15.77
C ILE A 154 -9.89 5.45 -14.78
N TYR A 155 -9.26 4.39 -15.25
CA TYR A 155 -8.79 3.32 -14.38
C TYR A 155 -7.69 3.77 -13.42
N ALA A 156 -6.76 4.63 -13.85
CA ALA A 156 -5.74 5.19 -12.97
C ALA A 156 -6.35 6.06 -11.85
N VAL A 157 -7.34 6.89 -12.18
CA VAL A 157 -8.08 7.69 -11.19
C VAL A 157 -8.87 6.81 -10.24
N LEU A 158 -9.58 5.80 -10.75
CA LEU A 158 -10.31 4.84 -9.91
C LEU A 158 -9.37 4.07 -8.97
N SER A 159 -8.17 3.68 -9.45
CA SER A 159 -7.15 3.08 -8.59
C SER A 159 -6.79 3.97 -7.41
N ALA A 160 -6.51 5.25 -7.67
CA ALA A 160 -6.19 6.21 -6.62
C ALA A 160 -7.35 6.43 -5.63
N VAL A 161 -8.59 6.48 -6.13
CA VAL A 161 -9.80 6.61 -5.29
C VAL A 161 -9.95 5.37 -4.39
N PHE A 162 -9.89 4.17 -4.96
CA PHE A 162 -10.02 2.95 -4.16
C PHE A 162 -8.86 2.76 -3.19
N ALA A 163 -7.63 3.14 -3.57
CA ALA A 163 -6.48 3.10 -2.66
C ALA A 163 -6.66 4.04 -1.46
N SER A 164 -7.22 5.23 -1.69
CA SER A 164 -7.50 6.17 -0.59
C SER A 164 -8.64 5.69 0.31
N LEU A 165 -9.70 5.14 -0.29
CA LEU A 165 -10.81 4.55 0.46
C LEU A 165 -10.37 3.37 1.33
N THR A 166 -9.40 2.58 0.88
CA THR A 166 -8.82 1.48 1.66
C THR A 166 -8.38 1.92 3.06
N ALA A 167 -7.65 3.03 3.16
CA ALA A 167 -7.14 3.54 4.43
C ALA A 167 -8.27 4.10 5.31
N ILE A 168 -9.19 4.87 4.74
CA ILE A 168 -10.29 5.50 5.48
C ILE A 168 -11.26 4.46 6.01
N LEU A 169 -11.74 3.55 5.14
CA LEU A 169 -12.64 2.46 5.53
C LEU A 169 -11.97 1.52 6.54
N GLY A 170 -10.66 1.25 6.35
CA GLY A 170 -9.88 0.46 7.29
C GLY A 170 -9.80 1.11 8.66
N LYS A 171 -9.53 2.42 8.74
CA LYS A 171 -9.50 3.16 10.01
C LYS A 171 -10.85 3.13 10.72
N VAL A 172 -11.95 3.36 10.01
CA VAL A 172 -13.30 3.28 10.58
C VAL A 172 -13.58 1.84 11.06
N GLY A 173 -13.24 0.84 10.24
CA GLY A 173 -13.49 -0.56 10.58
C GLY A 173 -12.72 -1.08 11.79
N ILE A 174 -11.51 -0.56 12.09
CA ILE A 174 -10.72 -0.99 13.26
C ILE A 174 -11.02 -0.17 14.53
N SER A 175 -11.84 0.86 14.47
CA SER A 175 -12.07 1.75 15.62
C SER A 175 -12.74 1.06 16.80
N GLY A 176 -13.56 0.04 16.55
CA GLY A 176 -14.34 -0.68 17.57
C GLY A 176 -13.81 -2.06 17.97
N ILE A 177 -12.68 -2.51 17.42
CA ILE A 177 -12.10 -3.83 17.69
C ILE A 177 -10.58 -3.77 17.80
N ASP A 178 -9.96 -4.86 18.25
CA ASP A 178 -8.49 -4.96 18.23
C ASP A 178 -7.95 -4.87 16.79
N SER A 179 -6.88 -4.10 16.61
CA SER A 179 -6.31 -3.84 15.28
C SER A 179 -5.75 -5.08 14.59
N ASN A 180 -5.23 -6.06 15.35
CA ASN A 180 -4.73 -7.32 14.79
C ASN A 180 -5.89 -8.14 14.22
N LEU A 181 -7.00 -8.24 14.98
CA LEU A 181 -8.22 -8.93 14.53
C LEU A 181 -8.81 -8.24 13.29
N GLY A 182 -8.92 -6.90 13.30
CA GLY A 182 -9.39 -6.13 12.15
C GLY A 182 -8.51 -6.32 10.92
N THR A 183 -7.18 -6.33 11.10
CA THR A 183 -6.23 -6.60 10.03
C THR A 183 -6.39 -8.01 9.46
N ALA A 184 -6.56 -9.04 10.29
CA ALA A 184 -6.73 -10.42 9.85
C ALA A 184 -8.02 -10.61 9.04
N ILE A 185 -9.15 -10.06 9.52
CA ILE A 185 -10.44 -10.12 8.82
C ILE A 185 -10.35 -9.42 7.45
N ARG A 186 -9.82 -8.22 7.44
CA ARG A 186 -9.63 -7.47 6.20
C ARG A 186 -8.71 -8.21 5.21
N THR A 187 -7.61 -8.79 5.70
CA THR A 187 -6.66 -9.53 4.87
C THR A 187 -7.29 -10.78 4.25
N THR A 188 -8.26 -11.40 4.92
CA THR A 188 -9.04 -12.50 4.34
C THR A 188 -9.75 -12.04 3.05
N VAL A 189 -10.39 -10.87 3.07
CA VAL A 189 -11.05 -10.30 1.89
C VAL A 189 -10.03 -9.94 0.80
N VAL A 190 -8.89 -9.35 1.19
CA VAL A 190 -7.80 -9.02 0.24
C VAL A 190 -7.26 -10.28 -0.44
N LEU A 191 -7.11 -11.39 0.30
CA LEU A 191 -6.70 -12.67 -0.28
C LEU A 191 -7.67 -13.16 -1.35
N LEU A 192 -8.98 -13.12 -1.05
CA LEU A 192 -10.01 -13.51 -2.01
C LEU A 192 -9.93 -12.66 -3.28
N MET A 193 -9.73 -11.34 -3.15
CA MET A 193 -9.58 -10.44 -4.30
C MET A 193 -8.29 -10.70 -5.08
N ALA A 194 -7.17 -10.98 -4.41
CA ALA A 194 -5.90 -11.30 -5.06
C ALA A 194 -6.00 -12.59 -5.89
N TRP A 195 -6.62 -13.63 -5.34
CA TRP A 195 -6.86 -14.88 -6.07
C TRP A 195 -7.89 -14.73 -7.19
N LEU A 196 -8.96 -13.96 -6.96
CA LEU A 196 -9.92 -13.63 -8.03
C LEU A 196 -9.19 -13.01 -9.23
N MET A 197 -8.23 -12.11 -8.98
CA MET A 197 -7.43 -11.48 -10.03
C MET A 197 -6.61 -12.49 -10.82
N VAL A 198 -5.94 -13.44 -10.13
CA VAL A 198 -5.18 -14.54 -10.77
C VAL A 198 -6.08 -15.44 -11.61
N PHE A 199 -7.27 -15.79 -11.11
CA PHE A 199 -8.23 -16.62 -11.83
C PHE A 199 -8.82 -15.91 -13.07
N VAL A 200 -9.19 -14.65 -12.95
CA VAL A 200 -9.73 -13.85 -14.07
C VAL A 200 -8.70 -13.69 -15.18
N GLN A 201 -7.42 -13.61 -14.82
CA GLN A 201 -6.31 -13.52 -15.79
C GLN A 201 -5.88 -14.90 -16.33
N GLY A 202 -6.40 -16.01 -15.82
CA GLY A 202 -6.05 -17.36 -16.23
C GLY A 202 -4.65 -17.83 -15.83
N LYS A 203 -4.00 -17.14 -14.86
CA LYS A 203 -2.60 -17.36 -14.45
C LYS A 203 -2.43 -18.41 -13.33
N GLN A 204 -3.47 -19.14 -12.97
CA GLN A 204 -3.40 -20.12 -11.87
C GLN A 204 -2.39 -21.25 -12.09
N LYS A 205 -2.03 -21.53 -13.36
CA LYS A 205 -1.03 -22.57 -13.69
C LYS A 205 0.39 -22.13 -13.35
N GLU A 206 0.68 -20.85 -13.45
CA GLU A 206 2.00 -20.27 -13.18
C GLU A 206 2.42 -20.43 -11.71
N VAL A 207 1.47 -20.61 -10.79
CA VAL A 207 1.77 -20.87 -9.37
C VAL A 207 2.67 -22.11 -9.20
N LYS A 208 2.50 -23.13 -10.04
CA LYS A 208 3.29 -24.37 -9.99
C LYS A 208 4.70 -24.22 -10.58
N GLU A 209 4.90 -23.16 -11.35
CA GLU A 209 6.15 -22.86 -12.04
C GLU A 209 7.10 -21.98 -11.23
N ILE A 210 6.63 -21.51 -10.04
CA ILE A 210 7.45 -20.66 -9.17
C ILE A 210 8.67 -21.43 -8.67
N GLU A 211 9.86 -20.90 -8.94
CA GLU A 211 11.12 -21.47 -8.46
C GLU A 211 11.19 -21.41 -6.90
N LYS A 212 11.75 -22.43 -6.27
CA LYS A 212 11.88 -22.51 -4.80
C LYS A 212 12.56 -21.29 -4.19
N LYS A 213 13.55 -20.72 -4.88
CA LYS A 213 14.26 -19.51 -4.43
C LYS A 213 13.35 -18.30 -4.43
N GLU A 214 12.58 -18.11 -5.52
CA GLU A 214 11.61 -17.01 -5.62
C GLU A 214 10.48 -17.18 -4.59
N LEU A 215 9.99 -18.42 -4.41
CA LEU A 215 8.97 -18.72 -3.38
C LEU A 215 9.44 -18.37 -1.97
N LEU A 216 10.72 -18.61 -1.64
CA LEU A 216 11.30 -18.19 -0.36
C LEU A 216 11.26 -16.67 -0.19
N PHE A 217 11.69 -15.89 -1.20
CA PHE A 217 11.65 -14.43 -1.14
C PHE A 217 10.22 -13.89 -1.11
N ILE A 218 9.29 -14.49 -1.86
CA ILE A 218 7.85 -14.17 -1.81
C ILE A 218 7.31 -14.42 -0.40
N GLY A 219 7.66 -15.56 0.22
CA GLY A 219 7.27 -15.87 1.60
C GLY A 219 7.82 -14.87 2.62
N LEU A 220 9.12 -14.57 2.57
CA LEU A 220 9.75 -13.57 3.43
C LEU A 220 9.13 -12.17 3.23
N SER A 221 8.85 -11.79 1.98
CA SER A 221 8.14 -10.54 1.69
C SER A 221 6.73 -10.53 2.27
N GLY A 222 6.07 -11.70 2.32
CA GLY A 222 4.76 -11.87 2.96
C GLY A 222 4.79 -11.62 4.46
N ILE A 223 5.78 -12.16 5.17
CA ILE A 223 6.00 -11.90 6.60
C ILE A 223 6.24 -10.41 6.84
N ALA A 224 7.14 -9.78 6.06
CA ALA A 224 7.41 -8.36 6.16
C ALA A 224 6.16 -7.50 5.85
N THR A 225 5.36 -7.88 4.84
CA THR A 225 4.08 -7.21 4.54
C THR A 225 3.10 -7.34 5.70
N GLY A 226 2.97 -8.54 6.28
CA GLY A 226 2.10 -8.78 7.44
C GLY A 226 2.49 -7.93 8.63
N ALA A 227 3.78 -7.88 8.97
CA ALA A 227 4.31 -7.02 10.03
C ALA A 227 4.04 -5.53 9.74
N SER A 228 4.25 -5.10 8.49
CA SER A 228 3.93 -3.72 8.06
C SER A 228 2.45 -3.41 8.27
N TRP A 229 1.53 -4.27 7.82
CA TRP A 229 0.09 -4.02 7.91
C TRP A 229 -0.42 -4.03 9.35
N LEU A 230 0.08 -4.94 10.19
CA LEU A 230 -0.26 -4.94 11.62
C LEU A 230 0.16 -3.62 12.30
N CYS A 231 1.39 -3.18 12.04
CA CYS A 231 1.88 -1.90 12.52
C CYS A 231 1.08 -0.72 11.95
N TYR A 232 0.78 -0.74 10.65
CA TYR A 232 0.02 0.31 9.98
C TYR A 232 -1.39 0.49 10.55
N TYR A 233 -2.14 -0.61 10.69
CA TYR A 233 -3.49 -0.54 11.21
C TYR A 233 -3.52 -0.23 12.70
N ARG A 234 -2.51 -0.67 13.46
CA ARG A 234 -2.35 -0.20 14.84
C ARG A 234 -2.09 1.30 14.92
N ALA A 235 -1.22 1.81 14.07
CA ALA A 235 -0.97 3.24 13.98
C ALA A 235 -2.23 4.03 13.55
N LEU A 236 -2.99 3.53 12.57
CA LEU A 236 -4.25 4.14 12.14
C LEU A 236 -5.31 4.13 13.23
N GLN A 237 -5.36 3.10 14.06
CA GLN A 237 -6.30 3.01 15.17
C GLN A 237 -6.05 4.11 16.21
N GLU A 238 -4.77 4.37 16.54
CA GLU A 238 -4.38 5.29 17.61
C GLU A 238 -4.06 6.71 17.14
N GLY A 239 -3.69 6.89 15.86
CA GLY A 239 -3.22 8.14 15.31
C GLY A 239 -4.08 8.70 14.16
N PRO A 240 -3.90 9.97 13.80
CA PRO A 240 -4.62 10.59 12.70
C PRO A 240 -4.16 10.00 11.36
N ALA A 241 -5.12 9.66 10.48
CA ALA A 241 -4.82 9.07 9.17
C ALA A 241 -4.06 10.03 8.27
N SER A 242 -4.33 11.33 8.37
CA SER A 242 -3.61 12.38 7.64
C SER A 242 -2.11 12.42 7.94
N VAL A 243 -1.67 11.87 9.08
CA VAL A 243 -0.26 11.79 9.49
C VAL A 243 0.30 10.39 9.30
N VAL A 244 -0.44 9.36 9.70
CA VAL A 244 0.01 7.95 9.61
C VAL A 244 0.30 7.54 8.16
N VAL A 245 -0.59 7.91 7.22
CA VAL A 245 -0.43 7.53 5.82
C VAL A 245 0.83 8.13 5.18
N PRO A 246 1.17 9.41 5.34
CA PRO A 246 2.46 9.95 4.91
C PRO A 246 3.68 9.27 5.55
N ILE A 247 3.64 8.95 6.86
CA ILE A 247 4.75 8.25 7.54
C ILE A 247 4.99 6.88 6.91
N ASP A 248 3.94 6.13 6.60
CA ASP A 248 4.05 4.84 5.92
C ASP A 248 4.74 4.98 4.55
N LYS A 249 4.54 6.10 3.83
CA LYS A 249 5.21 6.38 2.55
C LYS A 249 6.71 6.67 2.70
N LEU A 250 7.21 6.94 3.91
CA LEU A 250 8.66 7.02 4.18
C LEU A 250 9.35 5.64 4.04
N SER A 251 8.60 4.56 3.86
CA SER A 251 9.12 3.25 3.41
C SER A 251 10.03 3.37 2.19
N ILE A 252 9.84 4.40 1.38
CA ILE A 252 10.70 4.72 0.24
C ILE A 252 12.16 4.97 0.66
N LEU A 253 12.41 5.57 1.83
CA LEU A 253 13.76 5.78 2.36
C LEU A 253 14.45 4.43 2.63
N VAL A 254 13.72 3.53 3.26
CA VAL A 254 14.21 2.17 3.55
C VAL A 254 14.46 1.42 2.24
N THR A 255 13.52 1.49 1.30
CA THR A 255 13.65 0.87 -0.02
C THR A 255 14.88 1.39 -0.76
N ILE A 256 15.13 2.71 -0.76
CA ILE A 256 16.29 3.33 -1.43
C ILE A 256 17.59 2.89 -0.76
N ALA A 257 17.66 2.91 0.58
CA ALA A 257 18.85 2.51 1.31
C ALA A 257 19.20 1.04 0.99
N PHE A 258 18.23 0.13 1.07
CA PHE A 258 18.44 -1.27 0.73
C PHE A 258 18.72 -1.49 -0.76
N SER A 259 18.06 -0.77 -1.66
CA SER A 259 18.30 -0.86 -3.11
C SER A 259 19.72 -0.44 -3.45
N TRP A 260 20.24 0.59 -2.77
CA TRP A 260 21.64 0.99 -2.92
C TRP A 260 22.61 -0.08 -2.41
N ILE A 261 22.33 -0.70 -1.25
CA ILE A 261 23.18 -1.73 -0.65
C ILE A 261 23.15 -3.03 -1.46
N VAL A 262 21.95 -3.50 -1.85
CA VAL A 262 21.74 -4.83 -2.46
C VAL A 262 21.90 -4.82 -3.98
N PHE A 263 21.39 -3.78 -4.64
CA PHE A 263 21.37 -3.69 -6.11
C PHE A 263 22.34 -2.65 -6.66
N HIS A 264 23.04 -1.89 -5.79
CA HIS A 264 23.94 -0.78 -6.15
C HIS A 264 23.28 0.28 -7.04
N GLU A 265 21.96 0.44 -6.93
CA GLU A 265 21.19 1.41 -7.70
C GLU A 265 21.42 2.83 -7.18
N LYS A 266 21.78 3.76 -8.09
CA LYS A 266 22.01 5.16 -7.76
C LYS A 266 20.74 5.98 -7.94
N LEU A 267 20.48 6.84 -6.96
CA LEU A 267 19.38 7.80 -7.03
C LEU A 267 19.72 8.93 -8.01
N THR A 268 18.75 9.35 -8.83
CA THR A 268 18.93 10.57 -9.63
C THR A 268 18.82 11.81 -8.74
N ARG A 269 19.49 12.91 -9.10
CA ARG A 269 19.41 14.17 -8.34
C ARG A 269 17.96 14.63 -8.14
N LYS A 270 17.13 14.49 -9.19
CA LYS A 270 15.70 14.84 -9.13
C LYS A 270 14.94 13.98 -8.12
N SER A 271 15.15 12.66 -8.14
CA SER A 271 14.52 11.75 -7.18
C SER A 271 15.01 12.00 -5.74
N ALA A 272 16.29 12.34 -5.57
CA ALA A 272 16.82 12.70 -4.24
C ALA A 272 16.12 13.92 -3.65
N VAL A 273 15.93 15.00 -4.44
CA VAL A 273 15.16 16.18 -4.00
C VAL A 273 13.71 15.78 -3.69
N GLY A 274 13.07 14.94 -4.52
CA GLY A 274 11.72 14.44 -4.26
C GLY A 274 11.60 13.69 -2.92
N VAL A 275 12.57 12.83 -2.61
CA VAL A 275 12.64 12.12 -1.32
C VAL A 275 12.76 13.09 -0.15
N VAL A 276 13.64 14.09 -0.27
CA VAL A 276 13.81 15.12 0.78
C VAL A 276 12.50 15.87 1.01
N LEU A 277 11.79 16.28 -0.06
CA LEU A 277 10.51 16.97 0.06
C LEU A 277 9.43 16.11 0.73
N ILE A 278 9.32 14.84 0.37
CA ILE A 278 8.38 13.89 1.02
C ILE A 278 8.73 13.77 2.50
N THR A 279 10.01 13.58 2.83
CA THR A 279 10.46 13.41 4.21
C THR A 279 10.17 14.65 5.04
N VAL A 280 10.57 15.83 4.55
CA VAL A 280 10.32 17.10 5.25
C VAL A 280 8.82 17.35 5.40
N GLY A 281 8.03 17.18 4.33
CA GLY A 281 6.58 17.36 4.38
C GLY A 281 5.91 16.41 5.38
N THR A 282 6.37 15.14 5.44
CA THR A 282 5.85 14.15 6.40
C THR A 282 6.25 14.48 7.84
N VAL A 283 7.50 14.86 8.09
CA VAL A 283 7.95 15.23 9.44
C VAL A 283 7.23 16.49 9.92
N LEU A 284 7.10 17.51 9.08
CA LEU A 284 6.34 18.72 9.43
C LEU A 284 4.86 18.40 9.68
N MET A 285 4.27 17.43 8.97
CA MET A 285 2.88 16.98 9.20
C MET A 285 2.68 16.39 10.60
N THR A 286 3.71 15.79 11.21
CA THR A 286 3.61 15.27 12.59
C THR A 286 3.58 16.38 13.65
N MET A 287 3.96 17.59 13.28
CA MET A 287 4.04 18.76 14.18
C MET A 287 2.88 19.74 13.94
N ALA A 288 2.13 19.59 12.84
CA ALA A 288 1.03 20.45 12.39
C ALA A 288 -0.34 19.92 12.82
#